data_472d043ba14c19b22bb37d75794ae0d8
#
_entry.id   472d043ba14c19b22bb37d75794ae0d8
#
_cell.length_a   1.000
_cell.length_b   1.000
_cell.length_c   1.000
_cell.angle_alpha   90.00
_cell.angle_beta   90.00
_cell.angle_gamma   90.00
#
_symmetry.space_group_name_H-M   'P 1'
#
loop_
_entity.id
_entity.type
_entity.pdbx_description
1 polymer ?
#
loop_
_entity_poly.entity_id
_entity_poly.type
_entity_poly.pdbx_seq_one_letter_code
_entity_poly.pdbx_strand_id
1 'polypeptide(L)'
;MADDVKNELALIRPMIATDLDRAGKGQLVYVGRDGEVKHPAIVRNRQIAAYTAFGTITLAGVALAATSFPVLVPFYLALGGRFFATVRAVKRVNEASVALSKGDSATGRALAEPVTRAWWAPGRVRALAELRVAIADALDGHGERALERVRSARARLSPRLIQHQFSYYTEINLLTALGRTKEARLVLEARGDVPAGEVLRLSYWIAQMHLWVADHAPKLATDGPYRAAVPTGKLEIDEQELHDRMRKGLSMTAGADLLLLCAWCYAFRGEHDDARFAWREAKQREGSQRLDVAMPKLAEWMIQYQKDHPELDHPDEEP
;
A
#
# COMPACT_ATOMS: atom_id res chain seq x y z
N MET A 1 -16.09 9.61 -25.70
CA MET A 1 -15.51 9.56 -24.33
C MET A 1 -14.77 8.26 -24.06
N ALA A 2 -15.36 7.06 -24.26
CA ALA A 2 -14.63 5.80 -24.10
C ALA A 2 -13.39 5.68 -25.01
N ASP A 3 -13.50 6.16 -26.26
CA ASP A 3 -12.40 6.15 -27.23
C ASP A 3 -11.28 7.14 -26.87
N ASP A 4 -11.59 8.29 -26.25
CA ASP A 4 -10.56 9.21 -25.78
C ASP A 4 -9.77 8.64 -24.61
N VAL A 5 -10.43 7.95 -23.69
CA VAL A 5 -9.75 7.23 -22.58
C VAL A 5 -8.88 6.10 -23.11
N LYS A 6 -9.36 5.32 -24.10
CA LYS A 6 -8.57 4.27 -24.76
C LYS A 6 -7.35 4.86 -25.48
N ASN A 7 -7.47 5.99 -26.16
CA ASN A 7 -6.36 6.65 -26.85
C ASN A 7 -5.35 7.26 -25.87
N GLU A 8 -5.77 7.89 -24.79
CA GLU A 8 -4.88 8.37 -23.72
C GLU A 8 -4.16 7.19 -23.04
N LEU A 9 -4.85 6.08 -22.80
CA LEU A 9 -4.28 4.87 -22.22
C LEU A 9 -3.25 4.21 -23.14
N ALA A 10 -3.45 4.25 -24.46
CA ALA A 10 -2.47 3.77 -25.44
C ALA A 10 -1.17 4.58 -25.44
N LEU A 11 -1.24 5.90 -25.12
CA LEU A 11 -0.06 6.77 -24.97
C LEU A 11 0.67 6.54 -23.63
N ILE A 12 -0.06 6.13 -22.61
CA ILE A 12 0.50 5.87 -21.27
C ILE A 12 1.12 4.46 -21.17
N ARG A 13 0.64 3.48 -21.97
CA ARG A 13 1.13 2.09 -22.01
C ARG A 13 2.65 1.93 -22.05
N PRO A 14 3.43 2.64 -22.90
CA PRO A 14 4.88 2.46 -22.94
C PRO A 14 5.61 2.93 -21.68
N MET A 15 5.07 3.94 -20.98
CA MET A 15 5.64 4.43 -19.71
C MET A 15 5.34 3.47 -18.56
N ILE A 16 4.15 2.86 -18.57
CA ILE A 16 3.70 1.91 -17.55
C ILE A 16 4.45 0.57 -17.71
N ALA A 17 4.70 0.08 -18.91
CA ALA A 17 5.38 -1.19 -19.14
C ALA A 17 6.77 -1.24 -18.49
N THR A 18 7.52 -0.15 -18.52
CA THR A 18 8.85 -0.06 -17.90
C THR A 18 8.79 0.01 -16.37
N ASP A 19 7.76 0.60 -15.81
CA ASP A 19 7.60 0.74 -14.35
C ASP A 19 6.90 -0.47 -13.73
N LEU A 20 5.97 -1.10 -14.44
CA LEU A 20 5.35 -2.38 -14.05
C LEU A 20 6.36 -3.53 -14.03
N ASP A 21 7.29 -3.57 -14.98
CA ASP A 21 8.36 -4.57 -15.00
C ASP A 21 9.26 -4.45 -13.76
N ARG A 22 9.36 -3.25 -13.18
CA ARG A 22 10.06 -3.00 -11.92
C ARG A 22 9.23 -3.38 -10.69
N ALA A 23 7.94 -3.07 -10.68
CA ALA A 23 7.04 -3.41 -9.57
C ALA A 23 6.75 -4.92 -9.51
N GLY A 24 6.58 -5.58 -10.67
CA GLY A 24 6.45 -7.04 -10.77
C GLY A 24 7.67 -7.81 -10.24
N LYS A 25 8.84 -7.15 -10.17
CA LYS A 25 10.05 -7.68 -9.53
C LYS A 25 10.14 -7.43 -8.03
N GLY A 26 9.10 -6.91 -7.40
CA GLY A 26 9.07 -6.62 -5.96
C GLY A 26 10.03 -5.51 -5.54
N GLN A 27 10.24 -4.51 -6.40
CA GLN A 27 11.12 -3.38 -6.07
C GLN A 27 10.39 -2.40 -5.14
N LEU A 28 11.14 -1.89 -4.15
CA LEU A 28 10.62 -0.91 -3.20
C LEU A 28 10.33 0.42 -3.90
N VAL A 29 9.12 0.91 -3.73
CA VAL A 29 8.75 2.27 -4.09
C VAL A 29 9.18 3.21 -2.97
N TYR A 30 10.00 4.20 -3.30
CA TYR A 30 10.45 5.20 -2.34
C TYR A 30 9.53 6.42 -2.40
N VAL A 31 8.87 6.69 -1.30
CA VAL A 31 7.97 7.83 -1.18
C VAL A 31 8.64 8.94 -0.37
N GLY A 32 8.65 10.16 -0.91
CA GLY A 32 9.17 11.35 -0.25
C GLY A 32 8.28 11.81 0.91
N ARG A 33 8.73 12.82 1.67
CA ARG A 33 7.92 13.45 2.73
C ARG A 33 6.71 14.19 2.19
N ASP A 34 6.78 14.60 0.95
CA ASP A 34 5.75 15.26 0.15
C ASP A 34 4.68 14.28 -0.37
N GLY A 35 4.85 12.97 -0.13
CA GLY A 35 3.95 11.94 -0.65
C GLY A 35 4.20 11.58 -2.11
N GLU A 36 5.22 12.13 -2.76
CA GLU A 36 5.57 11.85 -4.15
C GLU A 36 6.53 10.66 -4.27
N VAL A 37 6.41 9.93 -5.38
CA VAL A 37 7.32 8.83 -5.71
C VAL A 37 8.68 9.41 -6.09
N LYS A 38 9.74 8.94 -5.45
CA LYS A 38 11.11 9.36 -5.74
C LYS A 38 11.83 8.29 -6.54
N HIS A 39 12.57 8.73 -7.56
CA HIS A 39 13.34 7.82 -8.41
C HIS A 39 14.33 7.00 -7.57
N PRO A 40 14.38 5.66 -7.72
CA PRO A 40 15.21 4.78 -6.89
C PRO A 40 16.68 5.15 -6.88
N ALA A 41 17.23 5.62 -8.01
CA ALA A 41 18.62 6.05 -8.09
C ALA A 41 18.93 7.24 -7.18
N ILE A 42 18.02 8.23 -7.08
CA ILE A 42 18.19 9.40 -6.21
C ILE A 42 18.25 8.96 -4.75
N VAL A 43 17.36 8.07 -4.35
CA VAL A 43 17.30 7.57 -2.97
C VAL A 43 18.53 6.73 -2.66
N ARG A 44 18.92 5.83 -3.57
CA ARG A 44 20.13 5.02 -3.44
C ARG A 44 21.38 5.87 -3.31
N ASN A 45 21.55 6.89 -4.18
CA ASN A 45 22.70 7.76 -4.13
C ASN A 45 22.77 8.56 -2.83
N ARG A 46 21.63 9.08 -2.34
CA ARG A 46 21.56 9.75 -1.03
C ARG A 46 21.88 8.80 0.13
N GLN A 47 21.44 7.54 0.06
CA GLN A 47 21.77 6.54 1.08
C GLN A 47 23.26 6.20 1.05
N ILE A 48 23.84 5.96 -0.13
CA ILE A 48 25.28 5.73 -0.27
C ILE A 48 26.06 6.90 0.28
N ALA A 49 25.73 8.14 -0.12
CA ALA A 49 26.40 9.34 0.37
C ALA A 49 26.30 9.46 1.91
N ALA A 50 25.13 9.21 2.49
CA ALA A 50 24.95 9.24 3.93
C ALA A 50 25.77 8.15 4.65
N TYR A 51 25.80 6.93 4.10
CA TYR A 51 26.59 5.83 4.68
C TYR A 51 28.08 6.09 4.58
N THR A 52 28.56 6.59 3.42
CA THR A 52 29.95 6.96 3.23
C THR A 52 30.35 8.08 4.18
N ALA A 53 29.57 9.17 4.25
CA ALA A 53 29.85 10.29 5.15
C ALA A 53 29.90 9.83 6.62
N PHE A 54 28.93 9.04 7.07
CA PHE A 54 28.91 8.54 8.44
C PHE A 54 30.07 7.59 8.71
N GLY A 55 30.38 6.68 7.79
CA GLY A 55 31.53 5.78 7.88
C GLY A 55 32.86 6.54 7.99
N THR A 56 33.04 7.56 7.14
CA THR A 56 34.22 8.43 7.16
C THR A 56 34.35 9.19 8.48
N ILE A 57 33.26 9.80 8.96
CA ILE A 57 33.25 10.52 10.26
C ILE A 57 33.57 9.57 11.41
N THR A 58 33.00 8.37 11.40
CA THR A 58 33.28 7.37 12.46
C THR A 58 34.73 6.94 12.43
N LEU A 59 35.31 6.62 11.26
CA LEU A 59 36.70 6.23 11.11
C LEU A 59 37.68 7.35 11.51
N ALA A 60 37.42 8.58 11.05
CA ALA A 60 38.18 9.74 11.43
C ALA A 60 38.11 9.99 12.95
N GLY A 61 36.92 9.86 13.53
CA GLY A 61 36.73 9.96 14.98
C GLY A 61 37.50 8.89 15.77
N VAL A 62 37.51 7.63 15.31
CA VAL A 62 38.30 6.56 15.92
C VAL A 62 39.79 6.86 15.82
N ALA A 63 40.29 7.28 14.64
CA ALA A 63 41.68 7.59 14.44
C ALA A 63 42.14 8.77 15.33
N LEU A 64 41.37 9.85 15.39
CA LEU A 64 41.65 10.99 16.24
C LEU A 64 41.60 10.63 17.73
N ALA A 65 40.60 9.85 18.13
CA ALA A 65 40.49 9.40 19.51
C ALA A 65 41.65 8.49 19.91
N ALA A 66 42.11 7.59 19.04
CA ALA A 66 43.24 6.69 19.30
C ALA A 66 44.53 7.43 19.54
N THR A 67 44.74 8.57 18.85
CA THR A 67 45.97 9.38 18.97
C THR A 67 45.94 10.42 20.10
N SER A 68 44.78 11.05 20.33
CA SER A 68 44.66 12.19 21.26
C SER A 68 43.88 11.88 22.53
N PHE A 69 42.84 11.01 22.45
CA PHE A 69 41.95 10.70 23.55
C PHE A 69 41.49 9.24 23.50
N PRO A 70 42.36 8.26 23.82
CA PRO A 70 42.09 6.84 23.64
C PRO A 70 40.81 6.34 24.39
N VAL A 71 40.43 7.03 25.46
CA VAL A 71 39.21 6.75 26.22
C VAL A 71 37.93 6.92 25.40
N LEU A 72 37.97 7.68 24.31
CA LEU A 72 36.83 7.91 23.42
C LEU A 72 36.67 6.84 22.32
N VAL A 73 37.66 5.98 22.11
CA VAL A 73 37.61 4.90 21.09
C VAL A 73 36.41 4.00 21.28
N PRO A 74 36.09 3.48 22.48
CA PRO A 74 34.91 2.63 22.70
C PRO A 74 33.60 3.38 22.35
N PHE A 75 33.53 4.68 22.60
CA PHE A 75 32.36 5.49 22.26
C PHE A 75 32.11 5.55 20.75
N TYR A 76 33.16 5.84 19.95
CA TYR A 76 33.02 5.87 18.48
C TYR A 76 32.73 4.50 17.90
N LEU A 77 33.31 3.43 18.44
CA LEU A 77 33.01 2.06 18.04
C LEU A 77 31.55 1.70 18.36
N ALA A 78 31.06 2.06 19.54
CA ALA A 78 29.65 1.85 19.92
C ALA A 78 28.69 2.65 19.01
N LEU A 79 29.04 3.90 18.67
CA LEU A 79 28.27 4.75 17.77
C LEU A 79 28.20 4.14 16.35
N GLY A 80 29.35 3.71 15.81
CA GLY A 80 29.45 3.02 14.53
C GLY A 80 28.64 1.72 14.53
N GLY A 81 28.83 0.88 15.55
CA GLY A 81 28.09 -0.36 15.70
C GLY A 81 26.57 -0.16 15.74
N ARG A 82 26.10 0.84 16.51
CA ARG A 82 24.69 1.21 16.56
C ARG A 82 24.15 1.69 15.21
N PHE A 83 24.95 2.44 14.46
CA PHE A 83 24.57 2.89 13.13
C PHE A 83 24.40 1.69 12.19
N PHE A 84 25.39 0.80 12.09
CA PHE A 84 25.30 -0.40 11.24
C PHE A 84 24.14 -1.31 11.64
N ALA A 85 23.91 -1.50 12.94
CA ALA A 85 22.76 -2.23 13.44
C ALA A 85 21.44 -1.58 12.99
N THR A 86 21.34 -0.25 13.07
CA THR A 86 20.16 0.49 12.58
C THR A 86 19.95 0.31 11.08
N VAL A 87 21.00 0.40 10.28
CA VAL A 87 20.93 0.17 8.81
C VAL A 87 20.43 -1.24 8.52
N ARG A 88 20.97 -2.25 9.23
CA ARG A 88 20.51 -3.64 9.09
C ARG A 88 19.03 -3.81 9.49
N ALA A 89 18.58 -3.13 10.55
CA ALA A 89 17.18 -3.15 10.95
C ALA A 89 16.27 -2.53 9.87
N VAL A 90 16.63 -1.38 9.30
CA VAL A 90 15.90 -0.76 8.20
C VAL A 90 15.83 -1.67 6.98
N LYS A 91 16.95 -2.32 6.63
CA LYS A 91 16.99 -3.28 5.52
C LYS A 91 16.02 -4.43 5.76
N ARG A 92 15.99 -5.03 6.96
CA ARG A 92 15.03 -6.09 7.31
C ARG A 92 13.57 -5.65 7.21
N VAL A 93 13.25 -4.44 7.68
CA VAL A 93 11.89 -3.87 7.57
C VAL A 93 11.48 -3.67 6.11
N ASN A 94 12.42 -3.27 5.25
CA ASN A 94 12.18 -3.13 3.82
C ASN A 94 11.99 -4.49 3.13
N GLU A 95 12.82 -5.47 3.45
CA GLU A 95 12.67 -6.86 2.96
C GLU A 95 11.35 -7.47 3.43
N ALA A 96 10.93 -7.20 4.67
CA ALA A 96 9.62 -7.60 5.16
C ALA A 96 8.49 -6.97 4.34
N SER A 97 8.63 -5.69 3.94
CA SER A 97 7.65 -5.03 3.07
C SER A 97 7.52 -5.73 1.72
N VAL A 98 8.64 -6.14 1.11
CA VAL A 98 8.65 -6.89 -0.17
C VAL A 98 8.01 -8.27 -0.01
N ALA A 99 8.29 -8.99 1.07
CA ALA A 99 7.67 -10.29 1.33
C ALA A 99 6.14 -10.15 1.48
N LEU A 100 5.70 -9.16 2.28
CA LEU A 100 4.28 -8.90 2.51
C LEU A 100 3.54 -8.47 1.24
N SER A 101 4.18 -7.70 0.35
CA SER A 101 3.57 -7.34 -0.94
C SER A 101 3.37 -8.54 -1.87
N LYS A 102 4.07 -9.64 -1.60
CA LYS A 102 3.91 -10.94 -2.29
C LYS A 102 2.96 -11.89 -1.54
N GLY A 103 2.30 -11.43 -0.48
CA GLY A 103 1.43 -12.25 0.36
C GLY A 103 2.17 -13.22 1.31
N ASP A 104 3.50 -13.17 1.38
CA ASP A 104 4.30 -14.01 2.27
C ASP A 104 4.35 -13.40 3.68
N SER A 105 3.31 -13.70 4.46
CA SER A 105 3.16 -13.24 5.84
C SER A 105 4.23 -13.83 6.77
N ALA A 106 4.62 -15.09 6.54
CA ALA A 106 5.58 -15.81 7.38
C ALA A 106 6.96 -15.15 7.29
N THR A 107 7.50 -14.97 6.08
CA THR A 107 8.77 -14.27 5.86
C THR A 107 8.71 -12.83 6.32
N GLY A 108 7.61 -12.11 6.01
CA GLY A 108 7.40 -10.75 6.45
C GLY A 108 7.48 -10.59 7.97
N ARG A 109 6.82 -11.48 8.70
CA ARG A 109 6.86 -11.54 10.17
C ARG A 109 8.25 -11.88 10.68
N ALA A 110 8.89 -12.94 10.16
CA ALA A 110 10.22 -13.37 10.59
C ALA A 110 11.28 -12.27 10.46
N LEU A 111 11.17 -11.41 9.44
CA LEU A 111 12.07 -10.29 9.22
C LEU A 111 11.76 -9.09 10.14
N ALA A 112 10.50 -8.77 10.36
CA ALA A 112 10.08 -7.57 11.08
C ALA A 112 10.06 -7.76 12.62
N GLU A 113 9.57 -8.88 13.11
CA GLU A 113 9.33 -9.09 14.54
C GLU A 113 10.58 -8.94 15.42
N PRO A 114 11.78 -9.44 15.05
CA PRO A 114 12.99 -9.20 15.83
C PRO A 114 13.33 -7.70 15.96
N VAL A 115 12.96 -6.89 14.97
CA VAL A 115 13.22 -5.44 14.97
C VAL A 115 12.28 -4.72 15.95
N THR A 116 11.05 -5.20 16.13
CA THR A 116 10.09 -4.57 17.10
C THR A 116 10.63 -4.63 18.53
N ARG A 117 11.37 -5.70 18.87
CA ARG A 117 11.94 -5.96 20.19
C ARG A 117 13.35 -5.41 20.38
N ALA A 118 13.97 -4.91 19.31
CA ALA A 118 15.34 -4.41 19.33
C ALA A 118 15.43 -3.06 20.09
N TRP A 119 15.80 -3.10 21.37
CA TRP A 119 15.91 -1.90 22.23
C TRP A 119 16.89 -0.85 21.66
N TRP A 120 17.92 -1.28 20.96
CA TRP A 120 18.94 -0.43 20.33
C TRP A 120 18.43 0.26 19.04
N ALA A 121 17.38 -0.27 18.43
CA ALA A 121 16.82 0.33 17.21
C ALA A 121 16.03 1.61 17.54
N PRO A 122 16.14 2.65 16.72
CA PRO A 122 15.36 3.86 16.90
C PRO A 122 13.86 3.58 16.97
N GLY A 123 13.15 4.30 17.83
CA GLY A 123 11.70 4.12 18.04
C GLY A 123 10.89 4.12 16.74
N ARG A 124 11.27 5.00 15.79
CA ARG A 124 10.67 5.04 14.44
C ARG A 124 10.83 3.73 13.68
N VAL A 125 12.04 3.13 13.71
CA VAL A 125 12.29 1.87 12.99
C VAL A 125 11.53 0.72 13.62
N ARG A 126 11.42 0.68 14.97
CA ARG A 126 10.59 -0.29 15.69
C ARG A 126 9.11 -0.14 15.35
N ALA A 127 8.60 1.09 15.29
CA ALA A 127 7.21 1.35 14.90
C ALA A 127 6.91 0.93 13.44
N LEU A 128 7.85 1.17 12.52
CA LEU A 128 7.72 0.68 11.14
C LEU A 128 7.73 -0.86 11.08
N ALA A 129 8.59 -1.51 11.85
CA ALA A 129 8.60 -2.97 11.96
C ALA A 129 7.25 -3.49 12.50
N GLU A 130 6.68 -2.82 13.50
CA GLU A 130 5.38 -3.19 14.06
C GLU A 130 4.25 -3.05 13.05
N LEU A 131 4.26 -2.02 12.21
CA LEU A 131 3.31 -1.91 11.09
C LEU A 131 3.43 -3.08 10.10
N ARG A 132 4.66 -3.60 9.86
CA ARG A 132 4.84 -4.78 9.00
C ARG A 132 4.32 -6.06 9.67
N VAL A 133 4.55 -6.22 10.97
CA VAL A 133 3.97 -7.35 11.73
C VAL A 133 2.43 -7.25 11.76
N ALA A 134 1.87 -6.05 11.86
CA ALA A 134 0.42 -5.86 11.77
C ALA A 134 -0.15 -6.30 10.41
N ILE A 135 0.53 -5.98 9.31
CA ILE A 135 0.12 -6.46 7.98
C ILE A 135 0.21 -7.99 7.90
N ALA A 136 1.28 -8.60 8.44
CA ALA A 136 1.40 -10.05 8.51
C ALA A 136 0.25 -10.67 9.34
N ASP A 137 -0.09 -10.07 10.49
CA ASP A 137 -1.24 -10.51 11.31
C ASP A 137 -2.55 -10.44 10.52
N ALA A 138 -2.75 -9.38 9.74
CA ALA A 138 -3.93 -9.24 8.89
C ALA A 138 -4.00 -10.34 7.82
N LEU A 139 -2.89 -10.59 7.11
CA LEU A 139 -2.80 -11.64 6.09
C LEU A 139 -3.03 -13.05 6.67
N ASP A 140 -2.71 -13.27 7.94
CA ASP A 140 -2.97 -14.51 8.66
C ASP A 140 -4.40 -14.59 9.25
N GLY A 141 -5.27 -13.59 8.98
CA GLY A 141 -6.64 -13.54 9.48
C GLY A 141 -6.78 -13.03 10.92
N HIS A 142 -5.71 -12.52 11.53
CA HIS A 142 -5.73 -11.98 12.90
C HIS A 142 -6.00 -10.47 12.91
N GLY A 143 -7.12 -10.03 12.32
CA GLY A 143 -7.44 -8.63 12.06
C GLY A 143 -7.49 -7.74 13.30
N GLU A 144 -8.06 -8.19 14.43
CA GLU A 144 -8.11 -7.40 15.67
C GLU A 144 -6.72 -7.15 16.23
N ARG A 145 -5.85 -8.16 16.24
CA ARG A 145 -4.45 -8.00 16.66
C ARG A 145 -3.68 -7.07 15.74
N ALA A 146 -3.94 -7.14 14.44
CA ALA A 146 -3.38 -6.23 13.46
C ALA A 146 -3.79 -4.78 13.75
N LEU A 147 -5.06 -4.55 14.05
CA LEU A 147 -5.62 -3.24 14.38
C LEU A 147 -4.96 -2.62 15.63
N GLU A 148 -4.84 -3.39 16.70
CA GLU A 148 -4.15 -2.95 17.92
C GLU A 148 -2.69 -2.56 17.64
N ARG A 149 -1.97 -3.35 16.84
CA ARG A 149 -0.58 -3.05 16.46
C ARG A 149 -0.48 -1.79 15.62
N VAL A 150 -1.38 -1.58 14.66
CA VAL A 150 -1.39 -0.36 13.84
C VAL A 150 -1.57 0.87 14.74
N ARG A 151 -2.52 0.83 15.67
CA ARG A 151 -2.77 1.92 16.62
C ARG A 151 -1.57 2.19 17.52
N SER A 152 -0.97 1.14 18.06
CA SER A 152 0.23 1.21 18.90
C SER A 152 1.43 1.77 18.13
N ALA A 153 1.66 1.30 16.90
CA ALA A 153 2.74 1.81 16.05
C ALA A 153 2.55 3.28 15.71
N ARG A 154 1.31 3.68 15.34
CA ARG A 154 0.97 5.08 15.02
C ARG A 154 1.25 6.02 16.19
N ALA A 155 0.89 5.64 17.40
CA ALA A 155 1.14 6.46 18.60
C ALA A 155 2.63 6.76 18.83
N ARG A 156 3.53 5.93 18.28
CA ARG A 156 5.00 6.11 18.37
C ARG A 156 5.61 6.81 17.15
N LEU A 157 4.83 7.03 16.09
CA LEU A 157 5.28 7.74 14.88
C LEU A 157 4.98 9.22 15.00
N SER A 158 5.93 10.07 14.56
CA SER A 158 5.66 11.50 14.47
C SER A 158 4.57 11.77 13.41
N PRO A 159 3.61 12.67 13.68
CA PRO A 159 2.57 13.07 12.72
C PRO A 159 3.12 13.60 11.38
N ARG A 160 4.37 14.10 11.38
CA ARG A 160 5.06 14.60 10.19
C ARG A 160 5.59 13.49 9.28
N LEU A 161 5.57 12.24 9.72
CA LEU A 161 6.02 11.11 8.92
C LEU A 161 4.89 10.60 8.04
N ILE A 162 5.22 10.33 6.78
CA ILE A 162 4.27 9.77 5.83
C ILE A 162 3.68 8.42 6.31
N GLN A 163 4.49 7.62 7.02
CA GLN A 163 4.05 6.35 7.59
C GLN A 163 2.99 6.50 8.68
N HIS A 164 3.01 7.62 9.41
CA HIS A 164 1.92 7.96 10.35
C HIS A 164 0.62 8.19 9.58
N GLN A 165 0.68 8.86 8.42
CA GLN A 165 -0.48 9.09 7.58
C GLN A 165 -1.01 7.77 6.98
N PHE A 166 -0.12 6.92 6.45
CA PHE A 166 -0.49 5.60 5.93
C PHE A 166 -1.15 4.71 6.98
N SER A 167 -0.75 4.81 8.24
CA SER A 167 -1.34 3.99 9.30
C SER A 167 -2.84 4.24 9.52
N TYR A 168 -3.35 5.44 9.19
CA TYR A 168 -4.80 5.71 9.21
C TYR A 168 -5.53 4.92 8.12
N TYR A 169 -5.00 4.90 6.90
CA TYR A 169 -5.62 4.15 5.79
C TYR A 169 -5.54 2.65 6.02
N THR A 170 -4.43 2.17 6.60
CA THR A 170 -4.32 0.77 7.04
C THR A 170 -5.36 0.44 8.12
N GLU A 171 -5.59 1.33 9.10
CA GLU A 171 -6.63 1.14 10.10
C GLU A 171 -8.03 1.12 9.48
N ILE A 172 -8.34 2.04 8.57
CA ILE A 172 -9.64 2.08 7.88
C ILE A 172 -9.86 0.78 7.12
N ASN A 173 -8.88 0.30 6.36
CA ASN A 173 -8.98 -0.94 5.62
C ASN A 173 -9.18 -2.16 6.53
N LEU A 174 -8.47 -2.24 7.67
CA LEU A 174 -8.64 -3.30 8.65
C LEU A 174 -10.03 -3.27 9.30
N LEU A 175 -10.49 -2.09 9.73
CA LEU A 175 -11.85 -1.93 10.29
C LEU A 175 -12.91 -2.34 9.28
N THR A 176 -12.73 -1.97 8.02
CA THR A 176 -13.64 -2.32 6.94
C THR A 176 -13.66 -3.83 6.69
N ALA A 177 -12.49 -4.47 6.63
CA ALA A 177 -12.37 -5.92 6.47
C ALA A 177 -13.00 -6.69 7.66
N LEU A 178 -12.94 -6.14 8.87
CA LEU A 178 -13.57 -6.68 10.07
C LEU A 178 -15.09 -6.41 10.15
N GLY A 179 -15.69 -5.74 9.15
CA GLY A 179 -17.09 -5.35 9.17
C GLY A 179 -17.42 -4.18 10.10
N ARG A 180 -16.42 -3.51 10.68
CA ARG A 180 -16.59 -2.35 11.58
C ARG A 180 -16.67 -1.04 10.80
N THR A 181 -17.55 -1.01 9.78
CA THR A 181 -17.64 0.10 8.81
C THR A 181 -17.97 1.45 9.43
N LYS A 182 -18.78 1.47 10.51
CA LYS A 182 -19.08 2.72 11.24
C LYS A 182 -17.84 3.35 11.86
N GLU A 183 -16.97 2.54 12.46
CA GLU A 183 -15.70 3.04 13.02
C GLU A 183 -14.73 3.47 11.92
N ALA A 184 -14.66 2.69 10.84
CA ALA A 184 -13.85 3.04 9.67
C ALA A 184 -14.24 4.42 9.11
N ARG A 185 -15.55 4.70 9.02
CA ARG A 185 -16.09 5.99 8.57
C ARG A 185 -15.67 7.12 9.51
N LEU A 186 -15.80 6.94 10.82
CA LEU A 186 -15.37 7.94 11.80
C LEU A 186 -13.86 8.25 11.69
N VAL A 187 -13.02 7.24 11.46
CA VAL A 187 -11.57 7.43 11.25
C VAL A 187 -11.30 8.19 9.95
N LEU A 188 -12.04 7.89 8.87
CA LEU A 188 -11.92 8.58 7.58
C LEU A 188 -12.33 10.05 7.69
N GLU A 189 -13.47 10.34 8.32
CA GLU A 189 -13.98 11.68 8.57
C GLU A 189 -13.03 12.50 9.46
N ALA A 190 -12.53 11.92 10.55
CA ALA A 190 -11.57 12.56 11.44
C ALA A 190 -10.24 12.89 10.75
N ARG A 191 -9.90 12.16 9.66
CA ARG A 191 -8.71 12.44 8.86
C ARG A 191 -8.86 13.72 8.03
N GLY A 192 -10.09 14.10 7.68
CA GLY A 192 -10.41 15.32 6.95
C GLY A 192 -10.09 15.24 5.45
N ASP A 193 -9.59 16.34 4.88
CA ASP A 193 -9.43 16.54 3.46
C ASP A 193 -8.54 15.52 2.75
N VAL A 194 -8.78 15.39 1.44
CA VAL A 194 -7.98 14.56 0.53
C VAL A 194 -6.51 15.02 0.59
N PRO A 195 -5.55 14.12 0.85
CA PRO A 195 -4.16 14.50 0.97
C PRO A 195 -3.56 14.98 -0.35
N ALA A 196 -2.63 15.94 -0.27
CA ALA A 196 -1.98 16.53 -1.45
C ALA A 196 -1.04 15.54 -2.16
N GLY A 197 -0.34 14.69 -1.41
CA GLY A 197 0.65 13.75 -1.99
C GLY A 197 -0.01 12.61 -2.76
N GLU A 198 0.54 12.29 -3.92
CA GLU A 198 0.00 11.33 -4.89
C GLU A 198 -0.27 9.95 -4.29
N VAL A 199 0.72 9.39 -3.60
CA VAL A 199 0.63 8.06 -2.98
C VAL A 199 -0.33 8.04 -1.79
N LEU A 200 -0.38 9.13 -1.01
CA LEU A 200 -1.36 9.27 0.07
C LEU A 200 -2.78 9.39 -0.46
N ARG A 201 -2.95 10.11 -1.57
CA ARG A 201 -4.24 10.26 -2.24
C ARG A 201 -4.77 8.93 -2.76
N LEU A 202 -3.91 8.10 -3.35
CA LEU A 202 -4.30 6.74 -3.73
C LEU A 202 -4.72 5.88 -2.53
N SER A 203 -3.96 5.93 -1.44
CA SER A 203 -4.32 5.18 -0.22
C SER A 203 -5.63 5.67 0.38
N TYR A 204 -5.89 6.98 0.31
CA TYR A 204 -7.18 7.56 0.71
C TYR A 204 -8.32 7.04 -0.18
N TRP A 205 -8.16 7.05 -1.51
CA TRP A 205 -9.16 6.56 -2.44
C TRP A 205 -9.44 5.07 -2.26
N ILE A 206 -8.38 4.25 -2.09
CA ILE A 206 -8.53 2.81 -1.80
C ILE A 206 -9.37 2.62 -0.52
N ALA A 207 -9.03 3.32 0.55
CA ALA A 207 -9.75 3.20 1.82
C ALA A 207 -11.22 3.65 1.69
N GLN A 208 -11.49 4.76 1.00
CA GLN A 208 -12.82 5.28 0.76
C GLN A 208 -13.66 4.30 -0.09
N MET A 209 -13.12 3.84 -1.22
CA MET A 209 -13.81 2.93 -2.12
C MET A 209 -14.02 1.56 -1.48
N HIS A 210 -13.04 1.06 -0.71
CA HIS A 210 -13.20 -0.18 0.05
C HIS A 210 -14.37 -0.08 1.05
N LEU A 211 -14.49 1.04 1.75
CA LEU A 211 -15.62 1.28 2.66
C LEU A 211 -16.96 1.31 1.91
N TRP A 212 -17.03 1.92 0.73
CA TRP A 212 -18.24 1.87 -0.11
C TRP A 212 -18.60 0.46 -0.54
N VAL A 213 -17.63 -0.34 -0.98
CA VAL A 213 -17.87 -1.76 -1.31
C VAL A 213 -18.45 -2.49 -0.11
N ALA A 214 -17.88 -2.32 1.07
CA ALA A 214 -18.34 -3.00 2.28
C ALA A 214 -19.79 -2.58 2.67
N ASP A 215 -20.15 -1.32 2.45
CA ASP A 215 -21.49 -0.79 2.75
C ASP A 215 -22.56 -1.26 1.76
N HIS A 216 -22.20 -1.51 0.50
CA HIS A 216 -23.15 -1.77 -0.58
C HIS A 216 -23.15 -3.25 -1.05
N ALA A 217 -22.05 -3.97 -0.90
CA ALA A 217 -21.95 -5.37 -1.34
C ALA A 217 -23.01 -6.32 -0.74
N PRO A 218 -23.43 -6.20 0.54
CA PRO A 218 -24.49 -7.04 1.07
C PRO A 218 -25.83 -6.91 0.32
N LYS A 219 -26.12 -5.71 -0.21
CA LYS A 219 -27.35 -5.48 -0.99
C LYS A 219 -27.27 -6.14 -2.37
N LEU A 220 -26.06 -6.23 -2.94
CA LEU A 220 -25.83 -6.91 -4.21
C LEU A 220 -25.96 -8.43 -4.07
N ALA A 221 -25.53 -9.00 -2.95
CA ALA A 221 -25.56 -10.44 -2.71
C ALA A 221 -26.96 -11.01 -2.37
N THR A 222 -27.87 -10.19 -1.81
CA THR A 222 -29.20 -10.64 -1.37
C THR A 222 -30.27 -10.53 -2.44
N ASP A 223 -30.09 -9.69 -3.46
CA ASP A 223 -31.16 -9.30 -4.38
C ASP A 223 -31.09 -9.99 -5.75
N GLY A 224 -30.34 -11.08 -5.88
CA GLY A 224 -30.28 -11.86 -7.13
C GLY A 224 -29.13 -11.50 -8.05
N PRO A 225 -29.19 -11.86 -9.34
CA PRO A 225 -28.08 -11.61 -10.26
C PRO A 225 -27.74 -10.13 -10.25
N TYR A 226 -26.47 -9.84 -10.16
CA TYR A 226 -25.86 -8.53 -10.09
C TYR A 226 -26.52 -7.44 -11.00
N ARG A 227 -27.09 -7.85 -12.14
CA ARG A 227 -27.86 -6.98 -13.06
C ARG A 227 -29.22 -6.51 -12.52
N ALA A 228 -29.77 -7.19 -11.53
CA ALA A 228 -31.10 -6.86 -10.98
C ALA A 228 -31.04 -5.95 -9.75
N ALA A 229 -29.89 -5.83 -9.13
CA ALA A 229 -29.69 -4.91 -8.02
C ALA A 229 -29.50 -3.50 -8.51
N VAL A 230 -30.60 -2.79 -8.76
CA VAL A 230 -30.53 -1.33 -8.91
C VAL A 230 -30.09 -0.77 -7.56
N PRO A 231 -28.91 -0.15 -7.49
CA PRO A 231 -28.43 0.36 -6.24
C PRO A 231 -29.36 1.43 -5.72
N THR A 232 -29.91 1.22 -4.55
CA THR A 232 -30.75 2.22 -3.88
C THR A 232 -29.95 3.36 -3.25
N GLY A 233 -28.62 3.29 -3.34
CA GLY A 233 -27.69 4.29 -2.83
C GLY A 233 -26.96 5.00 -3.97
N LYS A 234 -26.77 6.31 -3.84
CA LYS A 234 -25.92 7.09 -4.74
C LYS A 234 -24.47 6.93 -4.30
N LEU A 235 -23.60 6.47 -5.20
CA LEU A 235 -22.16 6.61 -4.98
C LEU A 235 -21.84 8.11 -4.94
N GLU A 236 -21.19 8.54 -3.87
CA GLU A 236 -20.74 9.92 -3.68
C GLU A 236 -19.47 10.23 -4.48
N ILE A 237 -19.35 9.63 -5.66
CA ILE A 237 -18.25 9.85 -6.59
C ILE A 237 -18.87 10.15 -7.96
N ASP A 238 -18.49 11.26 -8.56
CA ASP A 238 -18.91 11.54 -9.92
C ASP A 238 -18.10 10.75 -10.95
N GLU A 239 -18.58 10.73 -12.18
CA GLU A 239 -17.96 10.00 -13.28
C GLU A 239 -16.54 10.50 -13.55
N GLN A 240 -16.33 11.81 -13.60
CA GLN A 240 -15.03 12.40 -13.87
C GLN A 240 -14.01 12.04 -12.78
N GLU A 241 -14.41 12.11 -11.52
CA GLU A 241 -13.54 11.71 -10.40
C GLU A 241 -13.20 10.23 -10.47
N LEU A 242 -14.14 9.36 -10.84
CA LEU A 242 -13.89 7.92 -10.99
C LEU A 242 -12.89 7.66 -12.13
N HIS A 243 -13.04 8.31 -13.27
CA HIS A 243 -12.09 8.23 -14.39
C HIS A 243 -10.70 8.73 -13.99
N ASP A 244 -10.60 9.82 -13.23
CA ASP A 244 -9.32 10.34 -12.75
C ASP A 244 -8.64 9.36 -11.79
N ARG A 245 -9.38 8.68 -10.91
CA ARG A 245 -8.86 7.63 -10.02
C ARG A 245 -8.36 6.44 -10.83
N MET A 246 -9.12 5.98 -11.83
CA MET A 246 -8.71 4.88 -12.71
C MET A 246 -7.44 5.24 -13.48
N ARG A 247 -7.41 6.41 -14.12
CA ARG A 247 -6.24 6.91 -14.86
C ARG A 247 -5.01 6.96 -13.97
N LYS A 248 -5.17 7.42 -12.73
CA LYS A 248 -4.08 7.47 -11.76
C LYS A 248 -3.63 6.08 -11.33
N GLY A 249 -4.54 5.16 -11.07
CA GLY A 249 -4.22 3.76 -10.80
C GLY A 249 -3.44 3.11 -11.94
N LEU A 250 -3.83 3.39 -13.18
CA LEU A 250 -3.15 2.91 -14.38
C LEU A 250 -1.74 3.49 -14.54
N SER A 251 -1.52 4.73 -14.15
CA SER A 251 -0.21 5.41 -14.23
C SER A 251 0.76 5.04 -13.12
N MET A 252 0.28 4.38 -12.06
CA MET A 252 1.10 4.01 -10.92
C MET A 252 1.32 2.49 -10.84
N THR A 253 2.45 2.10 -10.28
CA THR A 253 2.86 0.70 -10.12
C THR A 253 2.12 -0.09 -9.06
N ALA A 254 1.29 0.58 -8.25
CA ALA A 254 0.48 -0.03 -7.21
C ALA A 254 -0.97 0.10 -7.63
N GLY A 255 -1.61 -0.89 -8.13
CA GLY A 255 -2.90 -0.54 -8.62
C GLY A 255 -3.93 -1.63 -8.88
N ALA A 256 -3.62 -2.90 -8.62
CA ALA A 256 -4.63 -3.94 -8.80
C ALA A 256 -5.83 -3.71 -7.89
N ASP A 257 -5.61 -3.39 -6.62
CA ASP A 257 -6.65 -3.08 -5.64
C ASP A 257 -7.48 -1.85 -6.02
N LEU A 258 -6.84 -0.75 -6.42
CA LEU A 258 -7.57 0.44 -6.87
C LEU A 258 -8.35 0.17 -8.16
N LEU A 259 -7.76 -0.53 -9.12
CA LEU A 259 -8.42 -0.85 -10.38
C LEU A 259 -9.63 -1.77 -10.18
N LEU A 260 -9.54 -2.75 -9.28
CA LEU A 260 -10.67 -3.60 -8.91
C LEU A 260 -11.79 -2.82 -8.22
N LEU A 261 -11.42 -1.86 -7.36
CA LEU A 261 -12.39 -0.95 -6.76
C LEU A 261 -13.03 -0.03 -7.80
N CYS A 262 -12.28 0.45 -8.80
CA CYS A 262 -12.84 1.19 -9.93
C CYS A 262 -13.80 0.30 -10.74
N ALA A 263 -13.42 -0.95 -11.04
CA ALA A 263 -14.28 -1.90 -11.74
C ALA A 263 -15.61 -2.08 -11.01
N TRP A 264 -15.57 -2.25 -9.68
CA TRP A 264 -16.79 -2.33 -8.87
C TRP A 264 -17.65 -1.06 -8.98
N CYS A 265 -17.04 0.13 -8.88
CA CYS A 265 -17.77 1.39 -9.00
C CYS A 265 -18.45 1.57 -10.37
N TYR A 266 -17.74 1.22 -11.47
CA TYR A 266 -18.32 1.26 -12.81
C TYR A 266 -19.46 0.27 -12.97
N ALA A 267 -19.26 -0.96 -12.51
CA ALA A 267 -20.30 -1.99 -12.53
C ALA A 267 -21.54 -1.57 -11.73
N PHE A 268 -21.33 -0.98 -10.54
CA PHE A 268 -22.41 -0.46 -9.70
C PHE A 268 -23.20 0.67 -10.40
N ARG A 269 -22.57 1.46 -11.24
CA ARG A 269 -23.19 2.52 -12.07
C ARG A 269 -23.85 1.97 -13.34
N GLY A 270 -23.67 0.70 -13.66
CA GLY A 270 -24.13 0.09 -14.91
C GLY A 270 -23.22 0.34 -16.11
N GLU A 271 -22.01 0.87 -15.91
CA GLU A 271 -21.00 1.15 -16.92
C GLU A 271 -20.14 -0.10 -17.14
N HIS A 272 -20.73 -1.13 -17.73
CA HIS A 272 -20.13 -2.47 -17.79
C HIS A 272 -18.88 -2.56 -18.65
N ASP A 273 -18.74 -1.76 -19.71
CA ASP A 273 -17.55 -1.75 -20.56
C ASP A 273 -16.33 -1.21 -19.80
N ASP A 274 -16.51 -0.12 -19.07
CA ASP A 274 -15.45 0.45 -18.24
C ASP A 274 -15.13 -0.47 -17.06
N ALA A 275 -16.13 -1.13 -16.49
CA ALA A 275 -15.93 -2.13 -15.44
C ALA A 275 -15.07 -3.30 -15.94
N ARG A 276 -15.39 -3.86 -17.12
CA ARG A 276 -14.62 -4.94 -17.76
C ARG A 276 -13.20 -4.51 -18.08
N PHE A 277 -13.02 -3.30 -18.61
CA PHE A 277 -11.69 -2.76 -18.85
C PHE A 277 -10.86 -2.65 -17.58
N ALA A 278 -11.39 -2.01 -16.54
CA ALA A 278 -10.70 -1.86 -15.26
C ALA A 278 -10.37 -3.23 -14.61
N TRP A 279 -11.27 -4.21 -14.74
CA TRP A 279 -11.06 -5.58 -14.29
C TRP A 279 -9.88 -6.25 -15.00
N ARG A 280 -9.84 -6.23 -16.33
CA ARG A 280 -8.76 -6.83 -17.11
C ARG A 280 -7.41 -6.25 -16.76
N GLU A 281 -7.34 -4.91 -16.65
CA GLU A 281 -6.12 -4.21 -16.25
C GLU A 281 -5.69 -4.57 -14.82
N ALA A 282 -6.64 -4.75 -13.91
CA ALA A 282 -6.35 -5.20 -12.55
C ALA A 282 -5.78 -6.62 -12.54
N LYS A 283 -6.39 -7.53 -13.30
CA LYS A 283 -5.94 -8.93 -13.40
C LYS A 283 -4.54 -9.08 -13.96
N GLN A 284 -4.18 -8.28 -14.97
CA GLN A 284 -2.81 -8.26 -15.49
C GLN A 284 -1.75 -7.82 -14.45
N ARG A 285 -2.19 -7.10 -13.40
CA ARG A 285 -1.35 -6.58 -12.32
C ARG A 285 -1.50 -7.34 -11.02
N GLU A 286 -2.43 -8.27 -10.96
CA GLU A 286 -2.69 -9.06 -9.77
C GLU A 286 -1.43 -9.87 -9.42
N GLY A 287 -0.76 -9.41 -8.37
CA GLY A 287 0.25 -10.20 -7.67
C GLY A 287 -0.42 -11.12 -6.67
N SER A 288 0.35 -11.67 -5.75
CA SER A 288 -0.10 -12.54 -4.67
C SER A 288 -0.92 -11.81 -3.56
N GLN A 289 -1.70 -10.79 -3.91
CA GLN A 289 -2.53 -10.08 -2.95
C GLN A 289 -3.68 -10.98 -2.47
N ARG A 290 -3.77 -11.16 -1.17
CA ARG A 290 -4.84 -11.89 -0.49
C ARG A 290 -6.08 -10.99 -0.37
N LEU A 291 -6.78 -10.74 -1.49
CA LEU A 291 -8.01 -9.92 -1.51
C LEU A 291 -9.12 -10.53 -0.65
N ASP A 292 -9.17 -11.86 -0.55
CA ASP A 292 -10.08 -12.58 0.31
C ASP A 292 -9.96 -12.18 1.79
N VAL A 293 -8.75 -11.79 2.22
CA VAL A 293 -8.48 -11.31 3.58
C VAL A 293 -8.56 -9.79 3.67
N ALA A 294 -7.95 -9.09 2.72
CA ALA A 294 -7.84 -7.63 2.76
C ALA A 294 -9.16 -6.91 2.41
N MET A 295 -9.91 -7.45 1.45
CA MET A 295 -11.15 -6.88 0.91
C MET A 295 -12.18 -7.97 0.63
N PRO A 296 -12.69 -8.69 1.66
CA PRO A 296 -13.50 -9.90 1.49
C PRO A 296 -14.76 -9.67 0.65
N LYS A 297 -15.43 -8.51 0.81
CA LYS A 297 -16.62 -8.19 0.02
C LYS A 297 -16.34 -7.91 -1.44
N LEU A 298 -15.18 -7.30 -1.74
CA LEU A 298 -14.72 -7.13 -3.12
C LEU A 298 -14.39 -8.49 -3.75
N ALA A 299 -13.73 -9.38 -3.00
CA ALA A 299 -13.41 -10.72 -3.48
C ALA A 299 -14.67 -11.55 -3.78
N GLU A 300 -15.70 -11.50 -2.91
CA GLU A 300 -17.00 -12.12 -3.15
C GLU A 300 -17.65 -11.58 -4.43
N TRP A 301 -17.68 -10.25 -4.59
CA TRP A 301 -18.21 -9.61 -5.78
C TRP A 301 -17.45 -10.01 -7.05
N MET A 302 -16.13 -10.09 -6.99
CA MET A 302 -15.29 -10.48 -8.12
C MET A 302 -15.66 -11.86 -8.67
N ILE A 303 -15.86 -12.82 -7.77
CA ILE A 303 -16.27 -14.19 -8.15
C ILE A 303 -17.63 -14.17 -8.85
N GLN A 304 -18.58 -13.38 -8.34
CA GLN A 304 -19.91 -13.29 -8.92
C GLN A 304 -19.87 -12.55 -10.28
N TYR A 305 -19.13 -11.44 -10.36
CA TYR A 305 -19.00 -10.66 -11.59
C TYR A 305 -18.38 -11.47 -12.73
N GLN A 306 -17.38 -12.29 -12.44
CA GLN A 306 -16.75 -13.18 -13.42
C GLN A 306 -17.71 -14.26 -13.92
N LYS A 307 -18.59 -14.80 -13.06
CA LYS A 307 -19.64 -15.75 -13.47
C LYS A 307 -20.67 -15.12 -14.40
N ASP A 308 -21.02 -13.85 -14.15
CA ASP A 308 -21.98 -13.11 -14.96
C ASP A 308 -21.38 -12.60 -16.30
N HIS A 309 -20.04 -12.58 -16.39
CA HIS A 309 -19.26 -12.11 -17.52
C HIS A 309 -18.18 -13.14 -17.92
N PRO A 310 -18.58 -14.29 -18.50
CA PRO A 310 -17.63 -15.36 -18.88
C PRO A 310 -16.59 -14.91 -19.92
N GLU A 311 -16.86 -13.85 -20.65
CA GLU A 311 -15.92 -13.24 -21.61
C GLU A 311 -14.66 -12.66 -20.94
N LEU A 312 -14.63 -12.54 -19.61
CA LEU A 312 -13.45 -12.10 -18.86
C LEU A 312 -12.36 -13.18 -18.78
N ASP A 313 -12.73 -14.45 -18.94
CA ASP A 313 -11.80 -15.59 -18.93
C ASP A 313 -11.05 -15.74 -20.27
N HIS A 314 -11.58 -15.14 -21.35
CA HIS A 314 -11.01 -15.20 -22.71
C HIS A 314 -10.73 -13.78 -23.23
N PRO A 315 -9.70 -13.08 -22.70
CA PRO A 315 -9.43 -11.68 -23.03
C PRO A 315 -8.98 -11.43 -24.47
N ASP A 316 -8.59 -12.47 -25.20
CA ASP A 316 -8.04 -12.36 -26.57
C ASP A 316 -9.10 -12.55 -27.67
N GLU A 317 -10.31 -12.95 -27.33
CA GLU A 317 -11.43 -13.03 -28.27
C GLU A 317 -12.18 -11.70 -28.26
N GLU A 318 -11.69 -10.71 -29.03
CA GLU A 318 -12.52 -9.56 -29.39
C GLU A 318 -13.67 -10.04 -30.28
N PRO A 319 -14.93 -9.64 -30.00
CA PRO A 319 -16.08 -9.99 -30.83
C PRO A 319 -16.02 -9.36 -32.23
#